data_cd9fda650489e059810417c29c4e992b
#
_entry.id   cd9fda650489e059810417c29c4e992b
#
_cell.length_a   1.000
_cell.length_b   1.000
_cell.length_c   1.000
_cell.angle_alpha   90.00
_cell.angle_beta   90.00
_cell.angle_gamma   90.00
#
_symmetry.space_group_name_H-M   'P 1'
#
loop_
_entity.id
_entity.type
_entity.pdbx_description
1 polymer ?
#
loop_
_entity_poly.entity_id
_entity_poly.type
_entity_poly.pdbx_seq_one_letter_code
_entity_poly.pdbx_strand_id
1 'polypeptide(L)'
;IYHIDWTNYLSVYNLTLAQMDGSVDLVGTASDWLDAWPNAKNGAFLELSEDMLKTYAPKTWESVSPEHWDLCKYNGEIYLMPEDNYAQWTNHGFAYRLDWAKEAGLTDGVKSWEDLTTYFKYVKETYGNDLKYLWDSDGTQYNQMVGGWITSHSNYVAIDGLNSGAMWGGTKDDLYTVYSPYMTDTDSLVEYAKLMKEWNDLGVFPTNVLNNTASQNRDEYRVGQVAVEQHHTQTWTDLCSHTSNNTIYDTDEDAETGFFYFGEETGNVVALSITHGAMAVSAGSKNPERALMVYDLLRNDPECYRLFNYGIEGVQYAIDENGMKYTPDTYDQATQEIQTNFWWGRNDDLELKDATKNWDAIDKLYAEYDSLKIDYPYGQFIPDVDDIQGKIDNVSSVQEEYMKQISFGLYNGS
;
A
#
# COMPACT_ATOMS: atom_id res chain seq x y z
N ILE A 1 0.61 2.84 -25.26
CA ILE A 1 0.50 3.01 -23.80
C ILE A 1 0.00 4.41 -23.54
N TYR A 2 -1.04 4.51 -22.72
CA TYR A 2 -1.60 5.79 -22.29
C TYR A 2 -1.09 6.05 -20.87
N HIS A 3 -0.17 7.00 -20.73
CA HIS A 3 0.42 7.35 -19.44
C HIS A 3 -0.38 8.46 -18.78
N ILE A 4 -0.83 8.23 -17.56
CA ILE A 4 -1.52 9.21 -16.71
C ILE A 4 -0.67 9.41 -15.47
N ASP A 5 -0.32 10.66 -15.20
CA ASP A 5 0.37 11.05 -13.98
C ASP A 5 -0.42 10.60 -12.74
N TRP A 6 0.27 10.08 -11.74
CA TRP A 6 -0.37 9.54 -10.53
C TRP A 6 -1.27 10.56 -9.82
N THR A 7 -0.90 11.82 -9.81
CA THR A 7 -1.70 12.89 -9.20
C THR A 7 -3.09 13.02 -9.83
N ASN A 8 -3.21 12.69 -11.11
CA ASN A 8 -4.47 12.75 -11.85
C ASN A 8 -5.14 11.39 -12.03
N TYR A 9 -4.42 10.30 -11.78
CA TYR A 9 -4.88 8.94 -12.12
C TYR A 9 -6.24 8.62 -11.49
N LEU A 10 -6.37 8.76 -10.17
CA LEU A 10 -7.60 8.44 -9.44
C LEU A 10 -8.78 9.31 -9.89
N SER A 11 -8.52 10.59 -10.18
CA SER A 11 -9.59 11.54 -10.59
C SER A 11 -10.14 11.28 -11.99
N VAL A 12 -9.34 10.68 -12.88
CA VAL A 12 -9.76 10.43 -14.27
C VAL A 12 -10.05 8.96 -14.56
N TYR A 13 -9.77 8.06 -13.64
CA TYR A 13 -9.88 6.61 -13.80
C TYR A 13 -11.29 6.19 -14.27
N ASN A 14 -12.29 6.40 -13.45
CA ASN A 14 -13.67 6.03 -13.74
C ASN A 14 -14.23 6.79 -14.97
N LEU A 15 -13.81 8.06 -15.16
CA LEU A 15 -14.21 8.86 -16.32
C LEU A 15 -13.65 8.28 -17.62
N THR A 16 -12.40 7.84 -17.61
CA THR A 16 -11.76 7.21 -18.78
C THR A 16 -12.44 5.88 -19.13
N LEU A 17 -12.75 5.06 -18.12
CA LEU A 17 -13.48 3.80 -18.31
C LEU A 17 -14.90 4.04 -18.88
N ALA A 18 -15.60 5.04 -18.38
CA ALA A 18 -16.96 5.36 -18.81
C ALA A 18 -17.06 5.81 -20.28
N GLN A 19 -15.98 6.22 -20.93
CA GLN A 19 -15.99 6.62 -22.34
C GLN A 19 -16.30 5.46 -23.29
N MET A 20 -15.87 4.24 -22.99
CA MET A 20 -16.18 3.02 -23.76
C MET A 20 -15.94 3.13 -25.27
N ASP A 21 -15.02 4.00 -25.69
CA ASP A 21 -14.78 4.36 -27.10
C ASP A 21 -13.77 3.45 -27.81
N GLY A 22 -13.19 2.50 -27.06
CA GLY A 22 -12.16 1.57 -27.53
C GLY A 22 -10.76 2.17 -27.55
N SER A 23 -10.54 3.26 -26.82
CA SER A 23 -9.20 3.85 -26.63
C SER A 23 -8.39 3.10 -25.55
N VAL A 24 -9.06 2.34 -24.69
CA VAL A 24 -8.46 1.54 -23.61
C VAL A 24 -8.79 0.08 -23.82
N ASP A 25 -7.75 -0.77 -23.84
CA ASP A 25 -7.88 -2.22 -23.92
C ASP A 25 -7.63 -2.87 -22.56
N LEU A 26 -6.49 -2.59 -21.92
CA LEU A 26 -6.09 -3.10 -20.61
C LEU A 26 -6.17 -2.01 -19.55
N VAL A 27 -6.65 -2.36 -18.38
CA VAL A 27 -6.87 -1.44 -17.27
C VAL A 27 -6.33 -2.07 -15.99
N GLY A 28 -5.39 -1.39 -15.35
CA GLY A 28 -4.98 -1.72 -13.99
C GLY A 28 -6.08 -1.37 -13.00
N THR A 29 -6.37 -2.25 -12.06
CA THR A 29 -7.42 -2.08 -11.05
C THR A 29 -7.09 -2.79 -9.75
N ALA A 30 -7.92 -2.59 -8.74
CA ALA A 30 -7.78 -3.23 -7.44
C ALA A 30 -9.16 -3.41 -6.79
N SER A 31 -9.33 -4.51 -6.05
CA SER A 31 -10.61 -4.82 -5.39
C SER A 31 -10.87 -3.94 -4.18
N ASP A 32 -9.83 -3.49 -3.51
CA ASP A 32 -9.86 -2.82 -2.22
C ASP A 32 -9.64 -1.30 -2.26
N TRP A 33 -9.09 -0.74 -3.35
CA TRP A 33 -8.79 0.70 -3.42
C TRP A 33 -9.04 1.36 -4.78
N LEU A 34 -9.39 0.59 -5.82
CA LEU A 34 -9.53 1.12 -7.20
C LEU A 34 -10.77 0.58 -7.91
N ASP A 35 -11.88 0.53 -7.21
CA ASP A 35 -13.25 0.28 -7.72
C ASP A 35 -13.40 -0.91 -8.69
N ALA A 36 -12.60 -1.99 -8.53
CA ALA A 36 -12.64 -3.11 -9.45
C ALA A 36 -14.05 -3.71 -9.55
N TRP A 37 -14.66 -4.01 -8.41
CA TRP A 37 -15.97 -4.65 -8.38
C TRP A 37 -17.12 -3.71 -8.76
N PRO A 38 -17.18 -2.45 -8.32
CA PRO A 38 -18.12 -1.48 -8.85
C PRO A 38 -18.05 -1.35 -10.38
N ASN A 39 -16.84 -1.32 -10.96
CA ASN A 39 -16.68 -1.26 -12.40
C ASN A 39 -17.10 -2.54 -13.12
N ALA A 40 -16.83 -3.72 -12.55
CA ALA A 40 -17.33 -4.99 -13.07
C ALA A 40 -18.88 -5.02 -13.03
N LYS A 41 -19.49 -4.68 -11.89
CA LYS A 41 -20.95 -4.57 -11.69
C LYS A 41 -21.61 -3.65 -12.73
N ASN A 42 -20.96 -2.52 -13.02
CA ASN A 42 -21.48 -1.49 -13.92
C ASN A 42 -21.15 -1.75 -15.42
N GLY A 43 -20.52 -2.89 -15.74
CA GLY A 43 -20.22 -3.29 -17.12
C GLY A 43 -19.07 -2.50 -17.77
N ALA A 44 -18.17 -1.89 -16.99
CA ALA A 44 -16.98 -1.23 -17.51
C ALA A 44 -15.88 -2.24 -17.90
N PHE A 45 -15.88 -3.43 -17.32
CA PHE A 45 -14.96 -4.51 -17.62
C PHE A 45 -15.62 -5.59 -18.46
N LEU A 46 -14.83 -6.19 -19.35
CA LEU A 46 -15.25 -7.34 -20.16
C LEU A 46 -15.25 -8.61 -19.30
N GLU A 47 -16.29 -9.39 -19.40
CA GLU A 47 -16.34 -10.75 -18.88
C GLU A 47 -15.33 -11.63 -19.63
N LEU A 48 -14.45 -12.30 -18.89
CA LEU A 48 -13.40 -13.16 -19.43
C LEU A 48 -13.82 -14.63 -19.27
N SER A 49 -14.12 -15.29 -20.39
CA SER A 49 -14.37 -16.72 -20.32
C SER A 49 -13.07 -17.51 -20.11
N GLU A 50 -13.16 -18.67 -19.48
CA GLU A 50 -12.01 -19.59 -19.36
C GLU A 50 -11.40 -19.93 -20.72
N ASP A 51 -12.24 -20.15 -21.76
CA ASP A 51 -11.76 -20.44 -23.09
C ASP A 51 -10.96 -19.28 -23.70
N MET A 52 -11.36 -18.04 -23.45
CA MET A 52 -10.59 -16.86 -23.84
C MET A 52 -9.24 -16.84 -23.15
N LEU A 53 -9.21 -17.01 -21.83
CA LEU A 53 -7.97 -17.00 -21.04
C LEU A 53 -7.04 -18.12 -21.47
N LYS A 54 -7.55 -19.36 -21.58
CA LYS A 54 -6.78 -20.52 -22.05
C LYS A 54 -6.20 -20.34 -23.45
N THR A 55 -6.92 -19.63 -24.32
CA THR A 55 -6.52 -19.44 -25.72
C THR A 55 -5.55 -18.27 -25.89
N TYR A 56 -5.81 -17.13 -25.24
CA TYR A 56 -5.13 -15.86 -25.51
C TYR A 56 -4.20 -15.41 -24.38
N ALA A 57 -4.32 -15.98 -23.17
CA ALA A 57 -3.44 -15.74 -22.03
C ALA A 57 -3.09 -17.06 -21.31
N PRO A 58 -2.57 -18.09 -22.02
CA PRO A 58 -2.40 -19.43 -21.47
C PRO A 58 -1.44 -19.49 -20.28
N LYS A 59 -0.33 -18.74 -20.30
CA LYS A 59 0.63 -18.73 -19.20
C LYS A 59 0.04 -18.10 -17.94
N THR A 60 -0.71 -17.01 -18.10
CA THR A 60 -1.46 -16.38 -17.00
C THR A 60 -2.51 -17.32 -16.45
N TRP A 61 -3.26 -18.01 -17.34
CA TRP A 61 -4.25 -19.00 -16.89
C TRP A 61 -3.63 -20.13 -16.06
N GLU A 62 -2.50 -20.67 -16.51
CA GLU A 62 -1.80 -21.78 -15.85
C GLU A 62 -1.11 -21.37 -14.56
N SER A 63 -0.73 -20.09 -14.40
CA SER A 63 -0.04 -19.59 -13.20
C SER A 63 -0.97 -19.37 -12.01
N VAL A 64 -2.28 -19.26 -12.22
CA VAL A 64 -3.28 -18.96 -11.17
C VAL A 64 -4.06 -20.25 -10.85
N SER A 65 -4.15 -20.59 -9.56
CA SER A 65 -4.89 -21.78 -9.13
C SER A 65 -6.40 -21.66 -9.38
N PRO A 66 -7.14 -22.77 -9.50
CA PRO A 66 -8.60 -22.71 -9.66
C PRO A 66 -9.30 -21.95 -8.53
N GLU A 67 -8.84 -22.13 -7.30
CA GLU A 67 -9.35 -21.44 -6.11
C GLU A 67 -9.12 -19.94 -6.20
N HIS A 68 -7.98 -19.52 -6.73
CA HIS A 68 -7.64 -18.11 -6.91
C HIS A 68 -8.39 -17.49 -8.09
N TRP A 69 -8.68 -18.25 -9.17
CA TRP A 69 -9.59 -17.78 -10.21
C TRP A 69 -11.00 -17.52 -9.69
N ASP A 70 -11.46 -18.29 -8.70
CA ASP A 70 -12.77 -18.04 -8.06
C ASP A 70 -12.80 -16.68 -7.33
N LEU A 71 -11.68 -16.22 -6.81
CA LEU A 71 -11.54 -14.90 -6.21
C LEU A 71 -11.57 -13.74 -7.22
N CYS A 72 -11.46 -14.02 -8.49
CA CYS A 72 -11.49 -13.04 -9.59
C CYS A 72 -12.88 -12.91 -10.23
N LYS A 73 -13.89 -13.57 -9.65
CA LYS A 73 -15.25 -13.63 -10.21
C LYS A 73 -16.21 -12.64 -9.54
N TYR A 74 -17.11 -12.11 -10.36
CA TYR A 74 -18.31 -11.42 -9.93
C TYR A 74 -19.53 -12.13 -10.55
N ASN A 75 -20.51 -12.52 -9.76
CA ASN A 75 -21.67 -13.31 -10.21
C ASN A 75 -21.32 -14.58 -11.01
N GLY A 76 -20.20 -15.20 -10.71
CA GLY A 76 -19.74 -16.43 -11.37
C GLY A 76 -18.86 -16.23 -12.59
N GLU A 77 -18.69 -14.99 -13.08
CA GLU A 77 -17.89 -14.66 -14.26
C GLU A 77 -16.57 -13.98 -13.90
N ILE A 78 -15.49 -14.32 -14.58
CA ILE A 78 -14.15 -13.74 -14.34
C ILE A 78 -14.08 -12.35 -14.95
N TYR A 79 -13.59 -11.37 -14.18
CA TYR A 79 -13.33 -10.00 -14.64
C TYR A 79 -11.90 -9.56 -14.45
N LEU A 80 -11.15 -10.20 -13.54
CA LEU A 80 -9.82 -9.78 -13.12
C LEU A 80 -8.78 -10.85 -13.43
N MET A 81 -7.60 -10.43 -13.82
CA MET A 81 -6.38 -11.23 -13.86
C MET A 81 -5.50 -10.77 -12.69
N PRO A 82 -5.26 -11.61 -11.67
CA PRO A 82 -4.63 -11.18 -10.42
C PRO A 82 -3.10 -11.13 -10.50
N GLU A 83 -2.49 -10.40 -9.58
CA GLU A 83 -1.04 -10.48 -9.27
C GLU A 83 -0.73 -11.64 -8.31
N ASP A 84 -1.24 -12.81 -8.60
CA ASP A 84 -1.32 -13.96 -7.71
C ASP A 84 0.01 -14.37 -7.04
N ASN A 85 1.12 -14.23 -7.76
CA ASN A 85 2.44 -14.58 -7.26
C ASN A 85 3.29 -13.38 -6.84
N TYR A 86 2.71 -12.20 -6.66
CA TYR A 86 3.39 -11.04 -6.14
C TYR A 86 3.08 -10.84 -4.67
N ALA A 87 4.11 -10.91 -3.82
CA ALA A 87 3.97 -10.68 -2.39
C ALA A 87 3.74 -9.20 -2.10
N GLN A 88 2.48 -8.81 -1.92
CA GLN A 88 2.10 -7.47 -1.49
C GLN A 88 1.81 -7.42 -0.01
N TRP A 89 2.79 -6.96 0.75
CA TRP A 89 2.61 -6.64 2.15
C TRP A 89 2.29 -5.16 2.28
N THR A 90 1.04 -4.84 2.49
CA THR A 90 0.59 -3.45 2.64
C THR A 90 0.23 -3.10 4.07
N ASN A 91 0.69 -3.86 5.05
CA ASN A 91 0.61 -3.41 6.41
C ASN A 91 1.19 -2.00 6.50
N HIS A 92 0.34 -1.05 6.90
CA HIS A 92 0.78 0.29 7.19
C HIS A 92 1.62 0.29 8.47
N GLY A 93 2.42 1.32 8.64
CA GLY A 93 3.28 1.49 9.78
C GLY A 93 4.09 2.76 9.66
N PHE A 94 5.17 2.84 10.42
CA PHE A 94 6.11 3.96 10.39
C PHE A 94 7.50 3.49 9.97
N ALA A 95 8.00 4.05 8.87
CA ALA A 95 9.43 4.06 8.60
C ALA A 95 10.10 5.10 9.51
N TYR A 96 11.21 4.76 10.14
CA TYR A 96 11.91 5.61 11.09
C TYR A 96 13.44 5.42 10.99
N ARG A 97 14.22 6.30 11.61
CA ARG A 97 15.68 6.18 11.74
C ARG A 97 15.99 5.16 12.84
N LEU A 98 16.44 3.96 12.44
CA LEU A 98 16.78 2.88 13.37
C LEU A 98 18.02 3.22 14.21
N ASP A 99 18.99 3.91 13.63
CA ASP A 99 20.15 4.43 14.36
C ASP A 99 19.73 5.38 15.49
N TRP A 100 18.82 6.32 15.24
CA TRP A 100 18.29 7.20 16.28
C TRP A 100 17.46 6.45 17.35
N ALA A 101 16.74 5.40 16.93
CA ALA A 101 16.01 4.55 17.88
C ALA A 101 16.98 3.80 18.80
N LYS A 102 18.10 3.29 18.28
CA LYS A 102 19.16 2.66 19.09
C LYS A 102 19.79 3.67 20.08
N GLU A 103 20.02 4.89 19.67
CA GLU A 103 20.49 5.97 20.56
C GLU A 103 19.46 6.30 21.66
N ALA A 104 18.17 6.21 21.38
CA ALA A 104 17.08 6.35 22.35
C ALA A 104 16.98 5.16 23.33
N GLY A 105 17.82 4.15 23.18
CA GLY A 105 17.82 2.91 23.99
C GLY A 105 16.95 1.79 23.44
N LEU A 106 16.35 1.96 22.27
CA LEU A 106 15.54 0.96 21.58
C LEU A 106 16.45 0.10 20.68
N THR A 107 17.24 -0.78 21.30
CA THR A 107 18.31 -1.55 20.62
C THR A 107 17.80 -2.46 19.51
N ASP A 108 16.56 -2.96 19.64
CA ASP A 108 15.89 -3.83 18.67
C ASP A 108 14.96 -3.06 17.74
N GLY A 109 15.03 -1.71 17.77
CA GLY A 109 14.16 -0.80 17.06
C GLY A 109 12.84 -0.54 17.78
N VAL A 110 11.93 0.15 17.10
CA VAL A 110 10.56 0.43 17.58
C VAL A 110 9.72 -0.83 17.37
N LYS A 111 9.03 -1.30 18.42
CA LYS A 111 8.21 -2.52 18.43
C LYS A 111 6.78 -2.29 18.92
N SER A 112 6.50 -1.06 19.37
CA SER A 112 5.21 -0.69 19.93
C SER A 112 4.92 0.79 19.72
N TRP A 113 3.68 1.20 19.93
CA TRP A 113 3.29 2.61 19.99
C TRP A 113 3.96 3.36 21.14
N GLU A 114 4.27 2.67 22.24
CA GLU A 114 5.01 3.23 23.38
C GLU A 114 6.48 3.47 23.02
N ASP A 115 7.10 2.52 22.32
CA ASP A 115 8.46 2.69 21.79
C ASP A 115 8.53 3.85 20.81
N LEU A 116 7.52 4.00 19.94
CA LEU A 116 7.45 5.13 19.00
C LEU A 116 7.34 6.46 19.75
N THR A 117 6.62 6.50 20.87
CA THR A 117 6.56 7.67 21.74
C THR A 117 7.92 7.98 22.38
N THR A 118 8.63 6.96 22.82
CA THR A 118 10.01 7.09 23.34
C THR A 118 10.95 7.61 22.27
N TYR A 119 10.85 7.10 21.06
CA TYR A 119 11.59 7.56 19.90
C TYR A 119 11.31 9.06 19.61
N PHE A 120 10.05 9.46 19.53
CA PHE A 120 9.69 10.87 19.30
C PHE A 120 10.23 11.82 20.38
N LYS A 121 10.19 11.42 21.66
CA LYS A 121 10.75 12.21 22.74
C LYS A 121 12.25 12.43 22.56
N TYR A 122 12.99 11.35 22.30
CA TYR A 122 14.43 11.42 22.05
C TYR A 122 14.77 12.27 20.84
N VAL A 123 14.12 12.04 19.70
CA VAL A 123 14.39 12.78 18.46
C VAL A 123 14.05 14.26 18.63
N LYS A 124 12.95 14.58 19.32
CA LYS A 124 12.58 15.97 19.63
C LYS A 124 13.66 16.69 20.43
N GLU A 125 14.19 16.04 21.45
CA GLU A 125 15.21 16.61 22.33
C GLU A 125 16.56 16.75 21.61
N THR A 126 16.95 15.76 20.84
CA THR A 126 18.29 15.66 20.24
C THR A 126 18.38 16.34 18.87
N TYR A 127 17.41 16.12 18.00
CA TYR A 127 17.43 16.53 16.59
C TYR A 127 16.33 17.53 16.21
N GLY A 128 15.41 17.86 17.13
CA GLY A 128 14.22 18.64 16.81
C GLY A 128 14.47 20.04 16.26
N ASN A 129 15.65 20.63 16.45
CA ASN A 129 16.01 21.93 15.88
C ASN A 129 16.45 21.84 14.42
N ASP A 130 16.88 20.67 13.97
CA ASP A 130 17.37 20.39 12.62
C ASP A 130 16.29 19.84 11.71
N LEU A 131 15.18 19.39 12.31
CA LEU A 131 14.03 18.83 11.59
C LEU A 131 12.97 19.88 11.32
N LYS A 132 12.29 19.74 10.18
CA LYS A 132 11.12 20.54 9.84
C LYS A 132 9.94 20.19 10.75
N TYR A 133 9.66 18.91 10.90
CA TYR A 133 8.67 18.30 11.80
C TYR A 133 9.19 16.96 12.29
N LEU A 134 8.59 16.39 13.34
CA LEU A 134 8.79 14.97 13.64
C LEU A 134 8.05 14.11 12.62
N TRP A 135 6.83 14.49 12.29
CA TRP A 135 6.04 13.88 11.22
C TRP A 135 5.19 14.95 10.51
N ASP A 136 5.44 15.20 9.22
CA ASP A 136 4.63 16.11 8.40
C ASP A 136 3.40 15.37 7.87
N SER A 137 2.45 15.06 8.79
CA SER A 137 1.26 14.30 8.46
C SER A 137 0.27 15.10 7.63
N ASP A 138 -0.37 14.39 6.71
CA ASP A 138 -1.57 14.84 6.00
C ASP A 138 -2.80 14.64 6.91
N GLY A 139 -3.67 15.63 6.95
CA GLY A 139 -4.91 15.57 7.75
C GLY A 139 -5.88 14.46 7.35
N THR A 140 -5.68 13.78 6.22
CA THR A 140 -6.47 12.62 5.80
C THR A 140 -5.95 11.30 6.42
N GLN A 141 -4.73 11.27 6.96
CA GLN A 141 -4.11 10.07 7.54
C GLN A 141 -4.73 9.61 8.87
N TYR A 142 -5.74 10.30 9.39
CA TYR A 142 -6.40 9.92 10.63
C TYR A 142 -6.99 8.50 10.58
N ASN A 143 -7.47 8.04 9.41
CA ASN A 143 -8.00 6.69 9.25
C ASN A 143 -6.92 5.63 9.42
N GLN A 144 -5.74 5.84 8.82
CA GLN A 144 -4.60 4.94 8.96
C GLN A 144 -4.13 4.88 10.42
N MET A 145 -4.18 6.02 11.12
CA MET A 145 -3.77 6.09 12.52
C MET A 145 -4.69 5.30 13.44
N VAL A 146 -5.99 5.53 13.39
CA VAL A 146 -6.95 4.80 14.23
C VAL A 146 -7.05 3.33 13.80
N GLY A 147 -6.99 3.05 12.50
CA GLY A 147 -6.93 1.69 11.97
C GLY A 147 -5.68 0.94 12.44
N GLY A 148 -4.53 1.62 12.42
CA GLY A 148 -3.28 1.09 12.94
C GLY A 148 -3.32 0.76 14.43
N TRP A 149 -3.93 1.63 15.23
CA TRP A 149 -4.15 1.37 16.65
C TRP A 149 -5.03 0.14 16.88
N ILE A 150 -6.18 0.04 16.19
CA ILE A 150 -7.08 -1.11 16.31
C ILE A 150 -6.36 -2.40 15.90
N THR A 151 -5.63 -2.38 14.80
CA THR A 151 -4.85 -3.54 14.33
C THR A 151 -3.77 -3.95 15.34
N SER A 152 -3.10 -3.00 15.99
CA SER A 152 -2.03 -3.25 16.96
C SER A 152 -2.55 -3.74 18.32
N HIS A 153 -3.78 -3.36 18.71
CA HIS A 153 -4.33 -3.63 20.05
C HIS A 153 -5.52 -4.60 20.05
N SER A 154 -5.82 -5.21 18.90
CA SER A 154 -6.89 -6.19 18.76
C SER A 154 -6.51 -7.30 17.77
N ASN A 155 -7.38 -8.29 17.61
CA ASN A 155 -7.28 -9.31 16.57
C ASN A 155 -8.28 -9.07 15.42
N TYR A 156 -8.88 -7.87 15.35
CA TYR A 156 -9.82 -7.54 14.28
C TYR A 156 -9.10 -7.38 12.95
N VAL A 157 -9.80 -7.73 11.89
CA VAL A 157 -9.36 -7.62 10.50
C VAL A 157 -10.19 -6.54 9.81
N ALA A 158 -9.56 -5.60 9.15
CA ALA A 158 -10.26 -4.58 8.37
C ALA A 158 -11.14 -5.23 7.30
N ILE A 159 -12.37 -4.72 7.12
CA ILE A 159 -13.28 -5.15 6.05
C ILE A 159 -13.27 -4.12 4.94
N ASP A 160 -12.81 -4.55 3.77
CA ASP A 160 -12.91 -3.75 2.56
C ASP A 160 -14.35 -3.54 2.12
N GLY A 161 -14.61 -2.38 1.54
CA GLY A 161 -15.92 -2.05 1.01
C GLY A 161 -16.99 -1.70 2.05
N LEU A 162 -16.82 -1.98 3.33
CA LEU A 162 -17.63 -1.40 4.43
C LEU A 162 -16.96 -0.15 4.98
N ASN A 163 -16.73 0.73 4.11
CA ASN A 163 -15.84 1.85 4.19
C ASN A 163 -16.32 2.88 5.22
N SER A 164 -15.66 3.04 6.29
CA SER A 164 -15.68 4.18 7.20
C SER A 164 -14.76 3.93 8.39
N GLY A 165 -14.03 2.79 8.39
CA GLY A 165 -13.25 2.35 9.55
C GLY A 165 -14.09 2.01 10.78
N ALA A 166 -15.44 1.99 10.66
CA ALA A 166 -16.34 1.70 11.77
C ALA A 166 -16.67 0.23 11.90
N MET A 167 -16.53 -0.55 10.82
CA MET A 167 -16.86 -1.97 10.77
C MET A 167 -15.59 -2.77 10.44
N TRP A 168 -15.36 -3.80 11.24
CA TRP A 168 -14.19 -4.68 11.15
C TRP A 168 -14.65 -6.12 11.12
N GLY A 169 -13.89 -6.97 10.45
CA GLY A 169 -14.07 -8.41 10.48
C GLY A 169 -13.75 -8.98 11.84
N GLY A 170 -14.06 -10.26 11.98
CA GLY A 170 -13.80 -10.99 13.19
C GLY A 170 -12.31 -11.12 13.53
N THR A 171 -12.07 -11.90 14.55
CA THR A 171 -10.72 -12.28 14.98
C THR A 171 -10.19 -13.45 14.12
N LYS A 172 -8.93 -13.83 14.33
CA LYS A 172 -8.34 -15.05 13.72
C LYS A 172 -9.21 -16.30 13.89
N ASP A 173 -9.95 -16.39 15.00
CA ASP A 173 -10.80 -17.52 15.34
C ASP A 173 -12.24 -17.39 14.80
N ASP A 174 -12.66 -16.20 14.40
CA ASP A 174 -14.00 -15.90 13.91
C ASP A 174 -13.97 -14.78 12.84
N LEU A 175 -13.44 -15.12 11.65
CA LEU A 175 -13.22 -14.18 10.56
C LEU A 175 -14.49 -13.61 9.93
N TYR A 176 -15.64 -14.29 10.10
CA TYR A 176 -16.88 -13.92 9.43
C TYR A 176 -17.87 -13.11 10.28
N THR A 177 -17.55 -12.90 11.54
CA THR A 177 -18.34 -12.01 12.40
C THR A 177 -17.87 -10.57 12.21
N VAL A 178 -18.82 -9.64 12.04
CA VAL A 178 -18.55 -8.22 11.87
C VAL A 178 -18.66 -7.51 13.21
N TYR A 179 -17.66 -6.72 13.54
CA TYR A 179 -17.59 -5.95 14.79
C TYR A 179 -17.45 -4.45 14.50
N SER A 180 -17.84 -3.63 15.48
CA SER A 180 -17.47 -2.23 15.51
C SER A 180 -16.60 -1.95 16.74
N PRO A 181 -15.31 -1.71 16.59
CA PRO A 181 -14.42 -1.38 17.72
C PRO A 181 -14.90 -0.18 18.53
N TYR A 182 -15.57 0.77 17.90
CA TYR A 182 -16.19 1.91 18.59
C TYR A 182 -17.29 1.53 19.59
N MET A 183 -17.84 0.32 19.48
CA MET A 183 -18.88 -0.19 20.40
C MET A 183 -18.30 -1.27 21.33
N THR A 184 -17.34 -2.04 20.88
CA THR A 184 -16.86 -3.22 21.60
C THR A 184 -15.53 -2.98 22.32
N ASP A 185 -14.77 -1.92 21.94
CA ASP A 185 -13.42 -1.68 22.43
C ASP A 185 -13.15 -0.20 22.75
N THR A 186 -14.14 0.45 23.35
CA THR A 186 -14.09 1.89 23.68
C THR A 186 -12.96 2.25 24.61
N ASP A 187 -12.58 1.39 25.55
CA ASP A 187 -11.48 1.67 26.49
C ASP A 187 -10.15 1.79 25.75
N SER A 188 -9.86 0.91 24.79
CA SER A 188 -8.67 0.99 23.94
C SER A 188 -8.66 2.28 23.11
N LEU A 189 -9.79 2.70 22.57
CA LEU A 189 -9.89 3.95 21.81
C LEU A 189 -9.70 5.20 22.70
N VAL A 190 -10.05 5.13 23.99
CA VAL A 190 -9.74 6.19 24.96
C VAL A 190 -8.24 6.26 25.21
N GLU A 191 -7.53 5.12 25.32
CA GLU A 191 -6.07 5.11 25.44
C GLU A 191 -5.41 5.68 24.17
N TYR A 192 -5.92 5.33 22.98
CA TYR A 192 -5.51 5.95 21.72
C TYR A 192 -5.63 7.47 21.77
N ALA A 193 -6.78 7.99 22.18
CA ALA A 193 -7.01 9.43 22.24
C ALA A 193 -6.03 10.13 23.19
N LYS A 194 -5.71 9.50 24.33
CA LYS A 194 -4.69 10.02 25.28
C LYS A 194 -3.31 10.05 24.67
N LEU A 195 -2.91 8.98 23.98
CA LEU A 195 -1.63 8.91 23.30
C LEU A 195 -1.51 9.98 22.20
N MET A 196 -2.53 10.16 21.39
CA MET A 196 -2.55 11.19 20.35
C MET A 196 -2.46 12.61 20.95
N LYS A 197 -3.09 12.81 22.10
CA LYS A 197 -2.95 14.06 22.83
C LYS A 197 -1.50 14.30 23.32
N GLU A 198 -0.87 13.25 23.84
CA GLU A 198 0.56 13.31 24.24
C GLU A 198 1.46 13.66 23.04
N TRP A 199 1.21 13.04 21.88
CA TRP A 199 1.98 13.31 20.67
C TRP A 199 1.78 14.74 20.16
N ASN A 200 0.55 15.25 20.24
CA ASN A 200 0.29 16.65 19.88
C ASN A 200 1.00 17.61 20.82
N ASP A 201 0.94 17.37 22.14
CA ASP A 201 1.62 18.21 23.15
C ASP A 201 3.14 18.15 23.01
N LEU A 202 3.68 17.02 22.56
CA LEU A 202 5.09 16.85 22.19
C LEU A 202 5.45 17.61 20.91
N GLY A 203 4.48 17.93 20.05
CA GLY A 203 4.69 18.58 18.76
C GLY A 203 5.09 17.62 17.65
N VAL A 204 4.56 16.39 17.67
CA VAL A 204 4.79 15.41 16.60
C VAL A 204 4.20 15.91 15.30
N PHE A 205 3.00 16.51 15.35
CA PHE A 205 2.25 16.93 14.17
C PHE A 205 2.49 18.41 13.81
N PRO A 206 2.30 18.80 12.53
CA PRO A 206 2.22 20.19 12.13
C PRO A 206 1.05 20.90 12.83
N THR A 207 1.23 22.18 13.16
CA THR A 207 0.17 22.97 13.82
C THR A 207 -1.09 23.17 12.97
N ASN A 208 -0.98 23.00 11.66
CA ASN A 208 -2.08 23.12 10.69
C ASN A 208 -2.53 21.75 10.14
N VAL A 209 -2.23 20.65 10.81
CA VAL A 209 -2.44 19.27 10.33
C VAL A 209 -3.84 19.00 9.80
N LEU A 210 -4.89 19.54 10.44
CA LEU A 210 -6.28 19.34 10.00
C LEU A 210 -6.57 19.89 8.58
N ASN A 211 -5.78 20.84 8.11
CA ASN A 211 -5.92 21.47 6.80
C ASN A 211 -4.74 21.12 5.87
N ASN A 212 -3.82 20.29 6.33
CA ASN A 212 -2.71 19.82 5.51
C ASN A 212 -3.22 18.70 4.60
N THR A 213 -3.37 18.97 3.30
CA THR A 213 -3.91 18.03 2.31
C THR A 213 -2.87 17.56 1.30
N ALA A 214 -1.66 18.12 1.34
CA ALA A 214 -0.58 17.80 0.43
C ALA A 214 0.73 17.70 1.23
N SER A 215 0.91 16.59 1.92
CA SER A 215 2.15 16.29 2.62
C SER A 215 3.23 15.85 1.63
N GLN A 216 4.43 16.39 1.81
CA GLN A 216 5.64 15.93 1.12
C GLN A 216 6.50 15.07 2.05
N ASN A 217 5.91 14.54 3.11
CA ASN A 217 6.61 13.85 4.20
C ASN A 217 7.53 12.74 3.71
N ARG A 218 7.13 11.98 2.68
CA ARG A 218 7.97 10.93 2.10
C ARG A 218 9.27 11.47 1.51
N ASP A 219 9.20 12.56 0.74
CA ASP A 219 10.37 13.19 0.16
C ASP A 219 11.21 13.86 1.25
N GLU A 220 10.57 14.44 2.26
CA GLU A 220 11.24 15.02 3.43
C GLU A 220 11.94 13.96 4.29
N TYR A 221 11.32 12.78 4.47
CA TYR A 221 11.97 11.65 5.14
C TYR A 221 13.19 11.18 4.36
N ARG A 222 13.04 11.06 3.04
CA ARG A 222 14.11 10.62 2.14
C ARG A 222 15.36 11.51 2.22
N VAL A 223 15.20 12.78 2.53
CA VAL A 223 16.30 13.74 2.69
C VAL A 223 16.59 14.11 4.15
N GLY A 224 16.03 13.37 5.11
CA GLY A 224 16.34 13.53 6.53
C GLY A 224 15.72 14.75 7.21
N GLN A 225 14.67 15.34 6.66
CA GLN A 225 14.02 16.54 7.22
C GLN A 225 12.91 16.26 8.23
N VAL A 226 12.44 15.02 8.31
CA VAL A 226 11.44 14.54 9.26
C VAL A 226 11.90 13.24 9.92
N ALA A 227 11.34 12.91 11.08
CA ALA A 227 11.76 11.75 11.86
C ALA A 227 11.13 10.43 11.37
N VAL A 228 9.93 10.49 10.78
CA VAL A 228 9.19 9.31 10.33
C VAL A 228 8.44 9.55 9.03
N GLU A 229 8.16 8.45 8.32
CA GLU A 229 7.17 8.37 7.25
C GLU A 229 6.12 7.32 7.59
N GLN A 230 4.84 7.69 7.58
CA GLN A 230 3.73 6.76 7.82
C GLN A 230 3.16 6.29 6.49
N HIS A 231 3.42 5.05 6.14
CA HIS A 231 2.86 4.42 4.94
C HIS A 231 2.96 2.89 5.01
N HIS A 232 2.69 2.20 3.91
CA HIS A 232 2.78 0.75 3.84
C HIS A 232 4.22 0.23 3.66
N THR A 233 4.40 -1.06 3.86
CA THR A 233 5.70 -1.75 3.84
C THR A 233 6.50 -1.51 2.56
N GLN A 234 5.88 -1.53 1.36
CA GLN A 234 6.61 -1.28 0.12
C GLN A 234 7.22 0.12 0.06
N THR A 235 6.56 1.12 0.65
CA THR A 235 7.15 2.46 0.75
C THR A 235 8.43 2.42 1.59
N TRP A 236 8.44 1.72 2.72
CA TRP A 236 9.67 1.55 3.49
C TRP A 236 10.76 0.84 2.69
N THR A 237 10.43 -0.23 1.94
CA THR A 237 11.43 -0.92 1.11
C THR A 237 12.06 -0.01 0.06
N ASP A 238 11.33 0.99 -0.42
CA ASP A 238 11.87 2.00 -1.33
C ASP A 238 12.70 3.07 -0.60
N LEU A 239 12.32 3.41 0.62
CA LEU A 239 13.07 4.37 1.46
C LEU A 239 14.37 3.79 2.02
N CYS A 240 14.49 2.46 2.10
CA CYS A 240 15.73 1.75 2.46
C CYS A 240 16.75 1.66 1.32
N SER A 241 16.47 2.27 0.18
CA SER A 241 17.32 2.20 -1.00
C SER A 241 18.45 3.24 -0.93
N HIS A 242 19.67 2.78 -1.15
CA HIS A 242 20.86 3.62 -1.35
C HIS A 242 20.93 4.13 -2.81
N THR A 243 19.81 4.48 -3.42
CA THR A 243 19.82 5.10 -4.75
C THR A 243 20.49 6.46 -4.66
N SER A 244 21.47 6.68 -5.52
CA SER A 244 22.23 7.91 -5.59
C SER A 244 21.33 9.14 -5.74
N ASN A 245 21.63 10.16 -4.95
CA ASN A 245 21.07 11.51 -4.91
C ASN A 245 19.73 11.66 -4.18
N ASN A 246 19.72 12.51 -3.15
CA ASN A 246 18.59 12.89 -2.31
C ASN A 246 18.05 11.76 -1.42
N THR A 247 18.95 11.08 -0.68
CA THR A 247 18.56 10.14 0.38
C THR A 247 19.19 10.56 1.71
N ILE A 248 18.71 9.99 2.82
CA ILE A 248 19.32 10.20 4.14
C ILE A 248 20.80 9.79 4.16
N TYR A 249 21.22 8.88 3.31
CA TYR A 249 22.59 8.40 3.20
C TYR A 249 23.54 9.42 2.56
N ASP A 250 23.04 10.42 1.82
CA ASP A 250 23.85 11.51 1.30
C ASP A 250 24.31 12.48 2.39
N THR A 251 23.55 12.56 3.47
CA THR A 251 23.84 13.42 4.63
C THR A 251 24.45 12.65 5.80
N ASP A 252 24.18 11.35 5.86
CA ASP A 252 24.64 10.44 6.90
C ASP A 252 24.77 9.03 6.30
N GLU A 253 25.99 8.67 5.92
CA GLU A 253 26.29 7.37 5.29
C GLU A 253 26.08 6.17 6.22
N ASP A 254 26.08 6.41 7.53
CA ASP A 254 25.84 5.41 8.58
C ASP A 254 24.36 5.31 8.98
N ALA A 255 23.46 6.04 8.32
CA ALA A 255 22.03 6.02 8.61
C ALA A 255 21.46 4.61 8.47
N GLU A 256 20.63 4.21 9.42
CA GLU A 256 19.86 2.97 9.34
C GLU A 256 18.36 3.29 9.36
N THR A 257 17.57 2.55 8.59
CA THR A 257 16.11 2.67 8.60
C THR A 257 15.46 1.43 9.20
N GLY A 258 14.40 1.64 9.97
CA GLY A 258 13.54 0.58 10.50
C GLY A 258 12.10 0.78 10.06
N PHE A 259 11.28 -0.23 10.28
CA PHE A 259 9.85 -0.18 10.03
C PHE A 259 9.08 -0.82 11.17
N PHE A 260 8.22 -0.04 11.81
CA PHE A 260 7.24 -0.50 12.80
C PHE A 260 5.90 -0.65 12.09
N TYR A 261 5.44 -1.88 11.88
CA TYR A 261 4.16 -2.12 11.22
C TYR A 261 3.01 -2.21 12.21
N PHE A 262 1.87 -1.72 11.80
CA PHE A 262 0.64 -1.85 12.58
C PHE A 262 0.28 -3.33 12.74
N GLY A 263 0.07 -3.75 13.97
CA GLY A 263 -0.15 -5.15 14.34
C GLY A 263 1.08 -5.90 14.80
N GLU A 264 2.28 -5.28 14.84
CA GLU A 264 3.51 -5.94 15.30
C GLU A 264 3.40 -6.43 16.76
N GLU A 265 2.75 -5.64 17.61
CA GLU A 265 2.57 -5.98 19.04
C GLU A 265 1.74 -7.24 19.28
N THR A 266 0.81 -7.55 18.38
CA THR A 266 -0.12 -8.68 18.51
C THR A 266 0.08 -9.77 17.46
N GLY A 267 0.97 -9.55 16.50
CA GLY A 267 1.12 -10.41 15.33
C GLY A 267 -0.11 -10.39 14.42
N ASN A 268 -0.87 -9.29 14.41
CA ASN A 268 -2.07 -9.14 13.59
C ASN A 268 -1.68 -8.67 12.18
N VAL A 269 -1.20 -9.59 11.35
CA VAL A 269 -0.76 -9.35 9.97
C VAL A 269 -1.76 -9.97 9.01
N VAL A 270 -2.30 -9.16 8.12
CA VAL A 270 -3.29 -9.57 7.13
C VAL A 270 -2.62 -9.64 5.76
N ALA A 271 -2.70 -10.82 5.13
CA ALA A 271 -2.35 -10.95 3.72
C ALA A 271 -3.43 -10.25 2.89
N LEU A 272 -3.01 -9.38 2.00
CA LEU A 272 -3.94 -8.75 1.07
C LEU A 272 -4.50 -9.73 0.07
N SER A 273 -5.67 -9.40 -0.46
CA SER A 273 -6.25 -10.14 -1.58
C SER A 273 -5.29 -10.15 -2.77
N ILE A 274 -5.26 -11.27 -3.47
CA ILE A 274 -4.55 -11.38 -4.75
C ILE A 274 -5.08 -10.40 -5.82
N THR A 275 -6.26 -9.83 -5.60
CA THR A 275 -6.88 -8.81 -6.45
C THR A 275 -6.62 -7.37 -5.96
N HIS A 276 -5.76 -7.20 -4.94
CA HIS A 276 -5.24 -5.87 -4.54
C HIS A 276 -4.50 -5.17 -5.70
N GLY A 277 -3.82 -5.94 -6.54
CA GLY A 277 -3.33 -5.53 -7.84
C GLY A 277 -3.86 -6.51 -8.89
N ALA A 278 -4.59 -6.01 -9.86
CA ALA A 278 -5.16 -6.85 -10.91
C ALA A 278 -5.27 -6.10 -12.24
N MET A 279 -5.31 -6.85 -13.33
CA MET A 279 -5.56 -6.31 -14.65
C MET A 279 -6.96 -6.71 -15.12
N ALA A 280 -7.70 -5.78 -15.68
CA ALA A 280 -8.97 -6.03 -16.36
C ALA A 280 -8.88 -5.68 -17.85
N VAL A 281 -9.78 -6.23 -18.65
CA VAL A 281 -10.00 -5.82 -20.03
C VAL A 281 -11.20 -4.87 -20.06
N SER A 282 -11.05 -3.71 -20.70
CA SER A 282 -12.16 -2.77 -20.86
C SER A 282 -13.26 -3.38 -21.72
N ALA A 283 -14.51 -3.23 -21.31
CA ALA A 283 -15.66 -3.66 -22.11
C ALA A 283 -15.79 -2.88 -23.44
N GLY A 284 -15.17 -1.69 -23.53
CA GLY A 284 -15.08 -0.90 -24.75
C GLY A 284 -13.99 -1.37 -25.73
N SER A 285 -13.13 -2.32 -25.34
CA SER A 285 -12.03 -2.81 -26.19
C SER A 285 -12.55 -3.36 -27.51
N LYS A 286 -11.86 -3.01 -28.59
CA LYS A 286 -12.12 -3.54 -29.94
C LYS A 286 -11.25 -4.74 -30.30
N ASN A 287 -10.26 -5.06 -29.45
CA ASN A 287 -9.29 -6.11 -29.67
C ASN A 287 -8.97 -6.91 -28.38
N PRO A 288 -9.98 -7.41 -27.64
CA PRO A 288 -9.77 -8.01 -26.32
C PRO A 288 -8.85 -9.22 -26.36
N GLU A 289 -8.94 -10.06 -27.41
CA GLU A 289 -8.06 -11.24 -27.55
C GLU A 289 -6.60 -10.82 -27.69
N ARG A 290 -6.34 -9.77 -28.45
CA ARG A 290 -4.97 -9.24 -28.61
C ARG A 290 -4.48 -8.58 -27.34
N ALA A 291 -5.35 -7.90 -26.60
CA ALA A 291 -5.02 -7.33 -25.30
C ALA A 291 -4.57 -8.42 -24.31
N LEU A 292 -5.29 -9.54 -24.26
CA LEU A 292 -4.92 -10.71 -23.45
C LEU A 292 -3.56 -11.29 -23.87
N MET A 293 -3.30 -11.45 -25.19
CA MET A 293 -2.01 -11.92 -25.67
C MET A 293 -0.85 -11.00 -25.26
N VAL A 294 -1.06 -9.68 -25.33
CA VAL A 294 -0.06 -8.69 -24.92
C VAL A 294 0.18 -8.78 -23.41
N TYR A 295 -0.88 -8.87 -22.60
CA TYR A 295 -0.76 -9.03 -21.16
C TYR A 295 0.01 -10.29 -20.78
N ASP A 296 -0.37 -11.43 -21.37
CA ASP A 296 0.28 -12.72 -21.10
C ASP A 296 1.78 -12.70 -21.45
N LEU A 297 2.12 -12.05 -22.56
CA LEU A 297 3.50 -11.87 -22.99
C LEU A 297 4.29 -10.97 -22.02
N LEU A 298 3.75 -9.80 -21.72
CA LEU A 298 4.43 -8.83 -20.84
C LEU A 298 4.63 -9.36 -19.42
N ARG A 299 3.67 -10.15 -18.91
CA ARG A 299 3.72 -10.71 -17.57
C ARG A 299 4.65 -11.92 -17.44
N ASN A 300 4.69 -12.80 -18.46
CA ASN A 300 5.22 -14.14 -18.30
C ASN A 300 6.43 -14.45 -19.22
N ASP A 301 6.81 -13.55 -20.10
CA ASP A 301 8.04 -13.69 -20.89
C ASP A 301 9.16 -12.87 -20.27
N PRO A 302 10.30 -13.50 -19.87
CA PRO A 302 11.35 -12.79 -19.14
C PRO A 302 11.97 -11.61 -19.91
N GLU A 303 12.10 -11.72 -21.23
CA GLU A 303 12.67 -10.63 -22.04
C GLU A 303 11.69 -9.47 -22.15
N CYS A 304 10.42 -9.77 -22.44
CA CYS A 304 9.37 -8.75 -22.53
C CYS A 304 9.09 -8.10 -21.18
N TYR A 305 9.08 -8.87 -20.10
CA TYR A 305 8.89 -8.36 -18.73
C TYR A 305 9.98 -7.37 -18.36
N ARG A 306 11.25 -7.76 -18.54
CA ARG A 306 12.41 -6.91 -18.22
C ARG A 306 12.47 -5.67 -19.11
N LEU A 307 12.26 -5.84 -20.41
CA LEU A 307 12.24 -4.70 -21.33
C LEU A 307 11.17 -3.67 -20.96
N PHE A 308 9.99 -4.14 -20.55
CA PHE A 308 8.90 -3.25 -20.19
C PHE A 308 9.11 -2.57 -18.82
N ASN A 309 9.61 -3.32 -17.83
CA ASN A 309 9.77 -2.80 -16.46
C ASN A 309 11.12 -2.10 -16.23
N TYR A 310 12.19 -2.56 -16.89
CA TYR A 310 13.56 -2.08 -16.60
C TYR A 310 14.25 -1.43 -17.80
N GLY A 311 13.71 -1.61 -19.00
CA GLY A 311 14.32 -1.10 -20.23
C GLY A 311 15.36 -2.04 -20.83
N ILE A 312 16.37 -1.49 -21.46
CA ILE A 312 17.42 -2.20 -22.18
C ILE A 312 18.60 -2.47 -21.23
N GLU A 313 18.99 -3.71 -21.08
CA GLU A 313 20.15 -4.10 -20.29
C GLU A 313 21.43 -3.46 -20.85
N GLY A 314 22.27 -2.94 -19.96
CA GLY A 314 23.46 -2.17 -20.29
C GLY A 314 23.19 -0.69 -20.61
N VAL A 315 21.92 -0.26 -20.67
CA VAL A 315 21.52 1.14 -20.88
C VAL A 315 20.80 1.68 -19.65
N GLN A 316 19.57 1.20 -19.36
CA GLN A 316 18.79 1.63 -18.22
C GLN A 316 19.09 0.82 -16.95
N TYR A 317 19.43 -0.45 -17.09
CA TYR A 317 19.83 -1.30 -15.98
C TYR A 317 20.98 -2.24 -16.40
N ALA A 318 21.67 -2.78 -15.42
CA ALA A 318 22.59 -3.90 -15.59
C ALA A 318 22.42 -4.89 -14.42
N ILE A 319 22.99 -6.07 -14.54
CA ILE A 319 22.92 -7.12 -13.51
C ILE A 319 24.34 -7.33 -12.96
N ASP A 320 24.47 -7.32 -11.63
CA ASP A 320 25.73 -7.55 -10.94
C ASP A 320 26.09 -9.05 -10.83
N GLU A 321 27.20 -9.36 -10.21
CA GLU A 321 27.69 -10.74 -9.99
C GLU A 321 26.77 -11.58 -9.07
N ASN A 322 25.90 -10.93 -8.29
CA ASN A 322 24.91 -11.57 -7.40
C ASN A 322 23.55 -11.75 -8.07
N GLY A 323 23.40 -11.32 -9.33
CA GLY A 323 22.14 -11.37 -10.06
C GLY A 323 21.18 -10.23 -9.72
N MET A 324 21.63 -9.18 -9.03
CA MET A 324 20.82 -8.02 -8.69
C MET A 324 20.95 -6.93 -9.74
N LYS A 325 19.84 -6.24 -10.01
CA LYS A 325 19.86 -5.10 -10.94
C LYS A 325 20.41 -3.85 -10.28
N TYR A 326 21.11 -3.06 -11.06
CA TYR A 326 21.57 -1.73 -10.70
C TYR A 326 21.51 -0.78 -11.90
N THR A 327 21.56 0.53 -11.63
CA THR A 327 21.62 1.55 -12.69
C THR A 327 23.08 1.77 -13.10
N PRO A 328 23.46 1.60 -14.39
CA PRO A 328 24.82 1.85 -14.85
C PRO A 328 25.25 3.31 -14.67
N ASP A 329 26.54 3.56 -14.41
CA ASP A 329 27.09 4.92 -14.32
C ASP A 329 26.92 5.74 -15.61
N THR A 330 26.71 5.07 -16.74
CA THR A 330 26.48 5.69 -18.06
C THR A 330 25.03 6.08 -18.31
N TYR A 331 24.12 5.76 -17.38
CA TYR A 331 22.71 6.09 -17.52
C TYR A 331 22.48 7.59 -17.39
N ASP A 332 21.77 8.17 -18.36
CA ASP A 332 21.35 9.56 -18.37
C ASP A 332 19.83 9.63 -18.28
N GLN A 333 19.32 9.96 -17.09
CA GLN A 333 17.89 10.06 -16.84
C GLN A 333 17.20 11.04 -17.79
N ALA A 334 17.83 12.15 -18.15
CA ALA A 334 17.22 13.16 -19.00
C ALA A 334 16.90 12.68 -20.43
N THR A 335 17.62 11.66 -20.91
CA THR A 335 17.49 11.16 -22.29
C THR A 335 17.13 9.69 -22.40
N GLN A 336 17.22 8.93 -21.31
CA GLN A 336 17.08 7.46 -21.32
C GLN A 336 15.99 6.96 -20.38
N GLU A 337 15.31 7.86 -19.64
CA GLU A 337 14.26 7.47 -18.73
C GLU A 337 13.15 6.69 -19.45
N ILE A 338 12.75 5.57 -18.88
CA ILE A 338 11.55 4.84 -19.29
C ILE A 338 10.42 5.18 -18.32
N GLN A 339 9.22 5.38 -18.86
CA GLN A 339 8.03 5.71 -18.07
C GLN A 339 7.01 4.57 -18.10
N THR A 340 7.45 3.36 -18.37
CA THR A 340 6.60 2.18 -18.32
C THR A 340 6.66 1.55 -16.92
N ASN A 341 5.50 1.22 -16.41
CA ASN A 341 5.36 0.55 -15.12
C ASN A 341 4.25 -0.49 -15.24
N PHE A 342 4.60 -1.75 -15.00
CA PHE A 342 3.64 -2.85 -15.04
C PHE A 342 3.15 -3.18 -13.64
N TRP A 343 2.72 -2.17 -12.91
CA TRP A 343 2.27 -2.28 -11.53
C TRP A 343 1.19 -3.36 -11.32
N TRP A 344 0.25 -3.49 -12.26
CA TRP A 344 -0.85 -4.45 -12.18
C TRP A 344 -0.60 -5.77 -12.94
N GLY A 345 0.65 -6.12 -13.16
CA GLY A 345 1.03 -7.35 -13.85
C GLY A 345 2.37 -7.87 -13.35
N ARG A 346 2.78 -7.48 -12.13
CA ARG A 346 4.04 -7.92 -11.53
C ARG A 346 4.06 -9.43 -11.35
N ASN A 347 5.25 -9.97 -11.42
CA ASN A 347 5.51 -11.40 -11.35
C ASN A 347 6.83 -11.61 -10.59
N ASP A 348 6.75 -12.09 -9.34
CA ASP A 348 7.91 -12.26 -8.46
C ASP A 348 8.97 -13.21 -9.04
N ASP A 349 8.57 -14.20 -9.86
CA ASP A 349 9.49 -15.11 -10.51
C ASP A 349 10.42 -14.41 -11.53
N LEU A 350 10.01 -13.23 -12.01
CA LEU A 350 10.75 -12.45 -13.01
C LEU A 350 11.33 -11.15 -12.46
N GLU A 351 10.92 -10.75 -11.23
CA GLU A 351 11.44 -9.56 -10.57
C GLU A 351 12.92 -9.70 -10.25
N LEU A 352 13.69 -8.65 -10.54
CA LEU A 352 15.09 -8.57 -10.16
C LEU A 352 15.21 -7.78 -8.86
N LYS A 353 15.88 -8.36 -7.87
CA LYS A 353 16.26 -7.63 -6.66
C LYS A 353 17.14 -6.45 -7.04
N ASP A 354 16.88 -5.29 -6.42
CA ASP A 354 17.65 -4.06 -6.65
C ASP A 354 18.88 -4.04 -5.73
N ALA A 355 20.07 -3.91 -6.28
CA ALA A 355 21.33 -3.93 -5.55
C ALA A 355 21.47 -2.78 -4.53
N THR A 356 20.63 -1.74 -4.64
CA THR A 356 20.66 -0.59 -3.74
C THR A 356 19.84 -0.81 -2.46
N LYS A 357 19.02 -1.87 -2.38
CA LYS A 357 18.14 -2.15 -1.25
C LYS A 357 18.80 -3.05 -0.20
N ASN A 358 18.43 -2.87 1.06
CA ASN A 358 18.84 -3.75 2.16
C ASN A 358 17.93 -5.01 2.20
N TRP A 359 18.27 -5.98 1.36
CA TRP A 359 17.47 -7.22 1.24
C TRP A 359 17.50 -8.09 2.48
N ASP A 360 18.56 -8.04 3.30
CA ASP A 360 18.58 -8.79 4.55
C ASP A 360 17.47 -8.33 5.50
N ALA A 361 17.25 -7.03 5.61
CA ALA A 361 16.17 -6.47 6.43
C ALA A 361 14.79 -6.73 5.80
N ILE A 362 14.66 -6.58 4.49
CA ILE A 362 13.41 -6.80 3.75
C ILE A 362 12.99 -8.27 3.81
N ASP A 363 13.89 -9.19 3.50
CA ASP A 363 13.61 -10.64 3.50
C ASP A 363 13.26 -11.12 4.92
N LYS A 364 13.92 -10.57 5.95
CA LYS A 364 13.60 -10.87 7.35
C LYS A 364 12.18 -10.44 7.71
N LEU A 365 11.79 -9.22 7.33
CA LEU A 365 10.44 -8.71 7.59
C LEU A 365 9.38 -9.52 6.83
N TYR A 366 9.63 -9.86 5.57
CA TYR A 366 8.71 -10.67 4.77
C TYR A 366 8.55 -12.09 5.32
N ALA A 367 9.63 -12.71 5.79
CA ALA A 367 9.56 -14.02 6.46
C ALA A 367 8.76 -13.96 7.77
N GLU A 368 8.84 -12.85 8.51
CA GLU A 368 8.01 -12.62 9.70
C GLU A 368 6.53 -12.51 9.31
N TYR A 369 6.20 -11.70 8.32
CA TYR A 369 4.84 -11.57 7.81
C TYR A 369 4.27 -12.91 7.35
N ASP A 370 5.02 -13.69 6.57
CA ASP A 370 4.61 -15.01 6.11
C ASP A 370 4.27 -15.97 7.25
N SER A 371 4.99 -15.86 8.37
CA SER A 371 4.75 -16.69 9.56
C SER A 371 3.49 -16.30 10.35
N LEU A 372 3.05 -15.05 10.22
CA LEU A 372 1.95 -14.46 11.00
C LEU A 372 0.66 -14.29 10.22
N LYS A 373 0.75 -14.23 8.89
CA LYS A 373 -0.33 -13.79 8.00
C LYS A 373 -1.66 -14.48 8.24
N ILE A 374 -2.70 -13.69 8.14
CA ILE A 374 -4.09 -14.13 8.09
C ILE A 374 -4.56 -13.91 6.66
N ASP A 375 -5.13 -14.95 6.03
CA ASP A 375 -5.75 -14.81 4.71
C ASP A 375 -6.90 -13.81 4.78
N TYR A 376 -7.02 -12.95 3.76
CA TYR A 376 -7.99 -11.87 3.73
C TYR A 376 -9.36 -12.36 3.21
N PRO A 377 -10.32 -12.65 4.11
CA PRO A 377 -11.57 -13.31 3.71
C PRO A 377 -12.56 -12.38 3.00
N TYR A 378 -12.32 -11.08 3.04
CA TYR A 378 -13.25 -10.06 2.54
C TYR A 378 -12.80 -9.42 1.22
N GLY A 379 -11.69 -9.84 0.64
CA GLY A 379 -11.09 -9.23 -0.56
C GLY A 379 -11.97 -9.29 -1.82
N GLN A 380 -13.00 -10.15 -1.83
CA GLN A 380 -13.98 -10.26 -2.92
C GLN A 380 -15.38 -9.82 -2.49
N PHE A 381 -15.53 -9.34 -1.27
CA PHE A 381 -16.83 -8.91 -0.80
C PHE A 381 -17.20 -7.57 -1.44
N ILE A 382 -18.27 -7.59 -2.23
CA ILE A 382 -18.89 -6.40 -2.79
C ILE A 382 -20.21 -6.20 -2.03
N PRO A 383 -20.25 -5.29 -1.06
CA PRO A 383 -21.51 -5.02 -0.36
C PRO A 383 -22.50 -4.35 -1.31
N ASP A 384 -23.72 -4.84 -1.37
CA ASP A 384 -24.84 -4.07 -1.87
C ASP A 384 -25.25 -3.10 -0.77
N VAL A 385 -24.86 -1.85 -0.91
CA VAL A 385 -25.05 -0.81 0.11
C VAL A 385 -26.17 0.18 -0.24
N ASP A 386 -26.89 -0.02 -1.33
CA ASP A 386 -27.91 0.93 -1.82
C ASP A 386 -28.92 1.27 -0.72
N ASP A 387 -29.41 0.27 0.02
CA ASP A 387 -30.38 0.45 1.11
C ASP A 387 -29.79 1.08 2.39
N ILE A 388 -28.47 1.08 2.55
CA ILE A 388 -27.77 1.56 3.75
C ILE A 388 -26.79 2.71 3.48
N GLN A 389 -26.65 3.15 2.24
CA GLN A 389 -25.68 4.20 1.86
C GLN A 389 -25.82 5.45 2.73
N GLY A 390 -27.02 5.93 2.96
CA GLY A 390 -27.23 7.11 3.82
C GLY A 390 -26.83 6.90 5.30
N LYS A 391 -26.78 5.65 5.79
CA LYS A 391 -26.24 5.36 7.11
C LYS A 391 -24.72 5.35 7.11
N ILE A 392 -24.13 4.81 6.06
CA ILE A 392 -22.66 4.83 5.85
C ILE A 392 -22.18 6.27 5.79
N ASP A 393 -22.82 7.13 4.97
CA ASP A 393 -22.48 8.55 4.85
C ASP A 393 -22.54 9.29 6.18
N ASN A 394 -23.56 9.02 6.97
CA ASN A 394 -23.71 9.61 8.30
C ASN A 394 -22.58 9.17 9.26
N VAL A 395 -22.22 7.89 9.28
CA VAL A 395 -21.13 7.37 10.11
C VAL A 395 -19.80 7.97 9.65
N SER A 396 -19.55 7.98 8.35
CA SER A 396 -18.32 8.56 7.78
C SER A 396 -18.18 10.05 8.12
N SER A 397 -19.27 10.82 8.06
CA SER A 397 -19.26 12.23 8.44
C SER A 397 -18.91 12.45 9.91
N VAL A 398 -19.45 11.60 10.79
CA VAL A 398 -19.11 11.66 12.24
C VAL A 398 -17.65 11.30 12.48
N GLN A 399 -17.15 10.27 11.79
CA GLN A 399 -15.75 9.89 11.90
C GLN A 399 -14.82 11.00 11.41
N GLU A 400 -15.08 11.58 10.25
CA GLU A 400 -14.29 12.68 9.71
C GLU A 400 -14.28 13.88 10.68
N GLU A 401 -15.42 14.21 11.27
CA GLU A 401 -15.51 15.33 12.22
C GLU A 401 -14.73 15.08 13.51
N TYR A 402 -14.89 13.91 14.13
CA TYR A 402 -14.34 13.66 15.47
C TYR A 402 -13.04 12.88 15.46
N MET A 403 -12.93 11.82 14.67
CA MET A 403 -11.73 11.00 14.67
C MET A 403 -10.53 11.73 14.06
N LYS A 404 -10.74 12.62 13.11
CA LYS A 404 -9.69 13.49 12.60
C LYS A 404 -9.08 14.35 13.72
N GLN A 405 -9.92 14.94 14.57
CA GLN A 405 -9.45 15.74 15.71
C GLN A 405 -8.80 14.88 16.80
N ILE A 406 -9.35 13.69 17.07
CA ILE A 406 -8.81 12.76 18.06
C ILE A 406 -7.44 12.24 17.61
N SER A 407 -7.32 11.79 16.37
CA SER A 407 -6.08 11.21 15.83
C SER A 407 -4.91 12.19 15.76
N PHE A 408 -5.18 13.48 15.79
CA PHE A 408 -4.14 14.50 15.88
C PHE A 408 -4.09 15.21 17.25
N GLY A 409 -4.74 14.65 18.27
CA GLY A 409 -4.69 15.14 19.65
C GLY A 409 -5.29 16.53 19.86
N LEU A 410 -6.18 16.97 18.98
CA LEU A 410 -6.79 18.31 18.99
C LEU A 410 -8.20 18.33 19.58
N TYR A 411 -8.78 17.17 19.88
CA TYR A 411 -10.09 17.09 20.50
C TYR A 411 -10.05 17.45 21.99
N ASN A 412 -10.82 18.45 22.38
CA ASN A 412 -10.92 18.95 23.77
C ASN A 412 -12.26 18.60 24.44
N GLY A 413 -13.03 17.68 23.89
CA GLY A 413 -14.25 17.15 24.50
C GLY A 413 -13.96 16.28 25.72
N SER A 414 -14.87 16.26 26.67
CA SER A 414 -14.81 15.39 27.86
C SER A 414 -15.53 14.07 27.58
#